data_0f3afab4b5ddaa0f2a78f840625c2884
#
_entry.id   0f3afab4b5ddaa0f2a78f840625c2884
#
_cell.length_a   1.000
_cell.length_b   1.000
_cell.length_c   1.000
_cell.angle_alpha   90.00
_cell.angle_beta   90.00
_cell.angle_gamma   90.00
#
_symmetry.space_group_name_H-M   'P 1'
#
loop_
_entity.id
_entity.type
_entity.pdbx_description
1 polymer ?
#
loop_
_entity_poly.entity_id
_entity_poly.type
_entity_poly.pdbx_seq_one_letter_code
_entity_poly.pdbx_strand_id
1 'polypeptide(L)'
;ISSSDDKTISVKVSELLNSYYESKETTGFTVLYIQMERDLARGAHNLYHEVCLAMQTPPKKMPYRILPASKCLAAYHLGDWDDISLAYDRLRSYMKQHQITSSDGRFYEEELINATMTDKRSEYLTRIIVRI
;
A
#
# COMPACT_ATOMS: atom_id res chain seq x y z
N ILE A 1 -0.77 10.19 -7.57
CA ILE A 1 -2.24 10.20 -7.61
C ILE A 1 -2.79 10.51 -6.23
N SER A 2 -3.90 11.17 -6.15
CA SER A 2 -4.61 11.45 -4.89
C SER A 2 -6.07 11.11 -5.12
N SER A 3 -6.37 9.81 -5.12
CA SER A 3 -7.68 9.33 -5.52
C SER A 3 -8.17 8.19 -4.63
N SER A 4 -9.46 8.18 -4.38
CA SER A 4 -10.21 7.06 -3.84
C SER A 4 -11.02 6.35 -4.93
N ASP A 5 -10.93 6.79 -6.17
CA ASP A 5 -11.65 6.21 -7.30
C ASP A 5 -10.93 4.97 -7.81
N ASP A 6 -11.57 3.83 -7.68
CA ASP A 6 -11.03 2.52 -8.10
C ASP A 6 -10.61 2.49 -9.56
N LYS A 7 -11.35 3.16 -10.43
CA LYS A 7 -11.02 3.24 -11.86
C LYS A 7 -9.70 3.97 -12.08
N THR A 8 -9.52 5.12 -11.43
CA THR A 8 -8.28 5.91 -11.52
C THR A 8 -7.11 5.11 -10.99
N ILE A 9 -7.28 4.45 -9.85
CA ILE A 9 -6.25 3.61 -9.24
C ILE A 9 -5.88 2.45 -10.18
N SER A 10 -6.87 1.78 -10.74
CA SER A 10 -6.64 0.66 -11.68
C SER A 10 -5.90 1.10 -12.93
N VAL A 11 -6.22 2.27 -13.48
CA VAL A 11 -5.50 2.82 -14.64
C VAL A 11 -4.03 3.09 -14.28
N LYS A 12 -3.75 3.67 -13.13
CA LYS A 12 -2.37 3.94 -12.69
C LYS A 12 -1.58 2.66 -12.46
N VAL A 13 -2.20 1.65 -11.88
CA VAL A 13 -1.57 0.32 -11.72
C VAL A 13 -1.26 -0.28 -13.09
N SER A 14 -2.20 -0.22 -14.03
CA SER A 14 -2.00 -0.73 -15.39
C SER A 14 -0.86 -0.01 -16.13
N GLU A 15 -0.80 1.32 -16.02
CA GLU A 15 0.29 2.12 -16.60
C GLU A 15 1.65 1.70 -16.04
N LEU A 16 1.73 1.49 -14.73
CA LEU A 16 2.96 1.08 -14.05
C LEU A 16 3.39 -0.32 -14.47
N LEU A 17 2.44 -1.26 -14.56
CA LEU A 17 2.71 -2.63 -15.01
C LEU A 17 3.14 -2.65 -16.49
N ASN A 18 2.52 -1.85 -17.35
CA ASN A 18 2.92 -1.73 -18.75
C ASN A 18 4.36 -1.23 -18.87
N SER A 19 4.73 -0.22 -18.07
CA SER A 19 6.13 0.26 -18.04
C SER A 19 7.10 -0.83 -17.61
N TYR A 20 6.72 -1.65 -16.63
CA TYR A 20 7.52 -2.79 -16.19
C TYR A 20 7.73 -3.80 -17.32
N TYR A 21 6.67 -4.19 -18.00
CA TYR A 21 6.74 -5.18 -19.09
C TYR A 21 7.47 -4.63 -20.32
N GLU A 22 7.22 -3.38 -20.69
CA GLU A 22 7.91 -2.73 -21.81
C GLU A 22 9.42 -2.60 -21.55
N SER A 23 9.83 -2.38 -20.31
CA SER A 23 11.23 -2.31 -19.91
C SER A 23 11.91 -3.67 -19.88
N LYS A 24 11.17 -4.75 -20.07
CA LYS A 24 11.66 -6.14 -20.02
C LYS A 24 12.38 -6.47 -18.71
N GLU A 25 11.89 -5.90 -17.61
CA GLU A 25 12.38 -6.23 -16.28
C GLU A 25 12.04 -7.67 -15.91
N THR A 26 12.94 -8.33 -15.19
CA THR A 26 12.76 -9.70 -14.71
C THR A 26 12.68 -9.79 -13.19
N THR A 27 12.92 -8.68 -12.50
CA THR A 27 12.83 -8.61 -11.04
C THR A 27 11.39 -8.75 -10.60
N GLY A 28 11.14 -9.65 -9.65
CA GLY A 28 9.81 -9.79 -9.06
C GLY A 28 9.40 -8.55 -8.28
N PHE A 29 8.10 -8.32 -8.17
CA PHE A 29 7.56 -7.15 -7.49
C PHE A 29 6.30 -7.45 -6.70
N THR A 30 5.98 -6.56 -5.77
CA THR A 30 4.69 -6.48 -5.07
C THR A 30 4.12 -5.08 -5.31
N VAL A 31 2.83 -4.98 -5.60
CA VAL A 31 2.17 -3.67 -5.74
C VAL A 31 1.85 -3.15 -4.34
N LEU A 32 2.27 -1.92 -4.06
CA LEU A 32 1.95 -1.21 -2.82
C LEU A 32 1.09 0.02 -3.14
N TYR A 33 0.06 0.22 -2.32
CA TYR A 33 -0.82 1.38 -2.35
C TYR A 33 -0.52 2.23 -1.12
N ILE A 34 -0.36 3.52 -1.28
CA ILE A 34 0.14 4.39 -0.21
C ILE A 34 -0.89 5.45 0.14
N GLN A 35 -1.31 5.46 1.41
CA GLN A 35 -2.08 6.54 2.02
C GLN A 35 -1.16 7.40 2.89
N MET A 36 -1.44 8.70 2.91
CA MET A 36 -0.64 9.64 3.68
C MET A 36 -1.23 9.82 5.07
N GLU A 37 -0.38 9.86 6.08
CA GLU A 37 -0.77 10.08 7.48
C GLU A 37 -1.60 11.36 7.65
N ARG A 38 -1.24 12.45 6.96
CA ARG A 38 -1.97 13.72 6.99
C ARG A 38 -3.41 13.61 6.56
N ASP A 39 -3.70 12.74 5.58
CA ASP A 39 -5.07 12.54 5.09
C ASP A 39 -5.88 11.69 6.07
N LEU A 40 -5.28 10.66 6.63
CA LEU A 40 -5.90 9.83 7.65
C LEU A 40 -6.21 10.64 8.92
N ALA A 41 -5.34 11.56 9.29
CA ALA A 41 -5.52 12.41 10.46
C ALA A 41 -6.73 13.35 10.32
N ARG A 42 -7.07 13.77 9.12
CA ARG A 42 -8.27 14.58 8.84
C ARG A 42 -9.51 13.76 8.47
N GLY A 43 -9.45 12.44 8.60
CA GLY A 43 -10.56 11.54 8.33
C GLY A 43 -10.74 11.14 6.87
N ALA A 44 -9.79 11.47 5.99
CA ALA A 44 -9.82 11.07 4.58
C ALA A 44 -9.24 9.67 4.42
N HIS A 45 -10.12 8.67 4.48
CA HIS A 45 -9.75 7.26 4.26
C HIS A 45 -9.81 6.90 2.78
N ASN A 46 -9.05 5.89 2.38
CA ASN A 46 -9.01 5.37 1.01
C ASN A 46 -8.60 6.41 -0.03
N LEU A 47 -7.81 7.38 0.38
CA LEU A 47 -7.24 8.37 -0.52
C LEU A 47 -5.78 8.01 -0.80
N TYR A 48 -5.54 7.44 -1.99
CA TYR A 48 -4.22 6.95 -2.36
C TYR A 48 -3.43 8.00 -3.13
N HIS A 49 -2.25 8.33 -2.62
CA HIS A 49 -1.34 9.30 -3.24
C HIS A 49 -0.35 8.66 -4.19
N GLU A 50 0.07 7.45 -3.87
CA GLU A 50 1.10 6.75 -4.62
C GLU A 50 0.71 5.29 -4.81
N VAL A 51 1.09 4.75 -5.94
CA VAL A 51 1.13 3.31 -6.20
C VAL A 51 2.54 2.99 -6.66
N CYS A 52 3.15 1.95 -6.15
CA CYS A 52 4.49 1.57 -6.55
C CYS A 52 4.67 0.06 -6.66
N LEU A 53 5.68 -0.33 -7.41
CA LEU A 53 6.16 -1.70 -7.44
C LEU A 53 7.34 -1.82 -6.48
N ALA A 54 7.15 -2.57 -5.41
CA ALA A 54 8.21 -2.84 -4.45
C ALA A 54 9.04 -4.03 -4.95
N MET A 55 10.34 -3.83 -5.06
CA MET A 55 11.28 -4.83 -5.54
C MET A 55 12.40 -5.02 -4.52
N GLN A 56 12.87 -6.26 -4.34
CA GLN A 56 13.99 -6.54 -3.45
C GLN A 56 15.33 -6.14 -4.04
N THR A 57 15.43 -6.15 -5.35
CA THR A 57 16.62 -5.73 -6.09
C THR A 57 16.26 -4.59 -7.04
N PRO A 58 17.18 -3.63 -7.29
CA PRO A 58 16.89 -2.52 -8.18
C PRO A 58 16.54 -2.99 -9.60
N PRO A 59 15.55 -2.37 -10.25
CA PRO A 59 15.29 -2.63 -11.67
C PRO A 59 16.45 -2.13 -12.53
N LYS A 60 16.63 -2.74 -13.70
CA LYS A 60 17.74 -2.38 -14.60
C LYS A 60 17.41 -1.20 -15.50
N LYS A 61 16.14 -1.03 -15.87
CA LYS A 61 15.72 -0.10 -16.93
C LYS A 61 14.62 0.86 -16.51
N MET A 62 14.13 0.78 -15.29
CA MET A 62 13.13 1.68 -14.76
C MET A 62 13.75 2.61 -13.72
N PRO A 63 13.29 3.88 -13.64
CA PRO A 63 13.69 4.73 -12.53
C PRO A 63 13.18 4.17 -11.20
N TYR A 64 13.94 4.34 -10.16
CA TYR A 64 13.57 3.84 -8.83
C TYR A 64 14.16 4.72 -7.72
N ARG A 65 13.62 4.54 -6.51
CA ARG A 65 14.22 5.06 -5.29
C ARG A 65 14.37 3.93 -4.28
N ILE A 66 15.32 4.06 -3.40
CA ILE A 66 15.59 3.07 -2.36
C ILE A 66 14.91 3.50 -1.06
N LEU A 67 14.13 2.57 -0.48
CA LEU A 67 13.67 2.71 0.90
C LEU A 67 14.65 1.93 1.79
N PRO A 68 15.36 2.60 2.69
CA PRO A 68 16.27 1.91 3.61
C PRO A 68 15.51 0.95 4.50
N ALA A 69 16.17 -0.13 4.91
CA ALA A 69 15.62 -1.04 5.90
C ALA A 69 15.25 -0.27 7.18
N SER A 70 14.11 -0.60 7.76
CA SER A 70 13.63 0.02 8.98
C SER A 70 12.77 -0.94 9.76
N LYS A 71 12.57 -0.66 11.05
CA LYS A 71 11.53 -1.32 11.83
C LYS A 71 10.18 -0.90 11.27
N CYS A 72 9.26 -1.83 11.25
CA CYS A 72 7.91 -1.60 10.79
C CYS A 72 6.89 -2.13 11.79
N LEU A 73 5.76 -1.44 11.86
CA LEU A 73 4.58 -1.93 12.54
C LEU A 73 3.60 -2.36 11.45
N ALA A 74 2.97 -3.51 11.60
CA ALA A 74 2.03 -4.01 10.62
C ALA A 74 0.69 -4.35 11.27
N ALA A 75 -0.39 -4.08 10.54
CA ALA A 75 -1.73 -4.53 10.88
C ALA A 75 -2.32 -5.28 9.70
N TYR A 76 -3.21 -6.22 9.98
CA TYR A 76 -3.86 -7.04 8.97
C TYR A 76 -5.36 -6.74 8.96
N HIS A 77 -5.91 -6.61 7.77
CA HIS A 77 -7.35 -6.47 7.55
C HIS A 77 -7.86 -7.67 6.76
N LEU A 78 -8.72 -8.45 7.39
CA LEU A 78 -9.43 -9.55 6.74
C LEU A 78 -10.79 -9.04 6.28
N GLY A 79 -11.07 -9.14 4.99
CA GLY A 79 -12.33 -8.74 4.39
C GLY A 79 -12.15 -7.67 3.30
N ASP A 80 -13.28 -7.09 2.90
CA ASP A 80 -13.34 -6.09 1.83
C ASP A 80 -12.58 -4.81 2.21
N TRP A 81 -12.03 -4.14 1.22
CA TRP A 81 -11.34 -2.86 1.39
C TRP A 81 -12.27 -1.73 1.83
N ASP A 82 -13.57 -1.86 1.63
CA ASP A 82 -14.55 -0.88 2.09
C ASP A 82 -14.48 -0.66 3.61
N ASP A 83 -14.09 -1.70 4.36
CA ASP A 83 -13.97 -1.66 5.82
C ASP A 83 -12.52 -1.47 6.31
N ILE A 84 -11.57 -1.21 5.43
CA ILE A 84 -10.16 -1.12 5.81
C ILE A 84 -9.87 -0.01 6.82
N SER A 85 -10.73 1.02 6.88
CA SER A 85 -10.63 2.08 7.88
C SER A 85 -10.62 1.55 9.31
N LEU A 86 -11.28 0.43 9.58
CA LEU A 86 -11.28 -0.20 10.90
C LEU A 86 -9.88 -0.67 11.31
N ALA A 87 -9.13 -1.24 10.36
CA ALA A 87 -7.74 -1.65 10.60
C ALA A 87 -6.81 -0.46 10.78
N TYR A 88 -7.02 0.62 10.02
CA TYR A 88 -6.30 1.88 10.20
C TYR A 88 -6.55 2.49 11.57
N ASP A 89 -7.79 2.50 12.01
CA ASP A 89 -8.15 3.03 13.33
C ASP A 89 -7.47 2.24 14.46
N ARG A 90 -7.45 0.92 14.37
CA ARG A 90 -6.75 0.08 15.34
C ARG A 90 -5.24 0.34 15.34
N LEU A 91 -4.64 0.41 14.16
CA LEU A 91 -3.21 0.66 14.00
C LEU A 91 -2.82 2.02 14.57
N ARG A 92 -3.56 3.07 14.22
CA ARG A 92 -3.29 4.42 14.69
C ARG A 92 -3.54 4.58 16.17
N SER A 93 -4.56 3.92 16.73
CA SER A 93 -4.81 3.90 18.17
C SER A 93 -3.68 3.23 18.93
N TYR A 94 -3.17 2.11 18.41
CA TYR A 94 -2.02 1.43 18.98
C TYR A 94 -0.77 2.33 18.96
N MET A 95 -0.51 2.98 17.84
CA MET A 95 0.61 3.90 17.68
C MET A 95 0.53 5.06 18.68
N LYS A 96 -0.65 5.65 18.83
CA LYS A 96 -0.87 6.73 19.79
C LYS A 96 -0.65 6.27 21.22
N GLN A 97 -1.18 5.12 21.59
CA GLN A 97 -1.07 4.55 22.93
C GLN A 97 0.38 4.25 23.31
N HIS A 98 1.19 3.79 22.34
CA HIS A 98 2.58 3.43 22.54
C HIS A 98 3.59 4.51 22.13
N GLN A 99 3.09 5.71 21.78
CA GLN A 99 3.93 6.85 21.38
C GLN A 99 4.82 6.52 20.17
N ILE A 100 4.27 5.78 19.22
CA ILE A 100 4.94 5.40 17.97
C ILE A 100 4.51 6.38 16.87
N THR A 101 5.48 6.87 16.09
CA THR A 101 5.23 7.76 14.96
C THR A 101 5.79 7.15 13.67
N SER A 102 5.13 7.47 12.56
CA SER A 102 5.65 7.12 11.23
C SER A 102 6.92 7.90 10.94
N SER A 103 7.94 7.23 10.40
CA SER A 103 9.19 7.88 10.01
C SER A 103 9.10 8.67 8.71
N ASP A 104 8.14 8.35 7.84
CA ASP A 104 8.00 8.96 6.52
C ASP A 104 6.60 9.51 6.22
N GLY A 105 5.68 9.43 7.18
CA GLY A 105 4.30 9.90 7.02
C GLY A 105 3.47 9.06 6.05
N ARG A 106 3.86 7.83 5.76
CA ARG A 106 3.21 6.93 4.80
C ARG A 106 2.73 5.66 5.46
N PHE A 107 1.58 5.18 4.97
CA PHE A 107 1.04 3.86 5.28
C PHE A 107 0.99 3.07 3.99
N TYR A 108 1.62 1.92 3.99
CA TYR A 108 1.77 1.06 2.80
C TYR A 108 0.80 -0.11 2.90
N GLU A 109 -0.07 -0.26 1.90
CA GLU A 109 -1.00 -1.39 1.81
C GLU A 109 -0.49 -2.39 0.80
N GLU A 110 -0.41 -3.64 1.23
CA GLU A 110 -0.07 -4.78 0.39
C GLU A 110 -1.22 -5.78 0.39
N GLU A 111 -1.72 -6.10 -0.77
CA GLU A 111 -2.79 -7.08 -0.93
C GLU A 111 -2.19 -8.49 -0.89
N LEU A 112 -2.35 -9.20 0.23
CA LEU A 112 -1.85 -10.57 0.38
C LEU A 112 -2.78 -11.59 -0.27
N ILE A 113 -4.09 -11.39 -0.14
CA ILE A 113 -5.12 -12.16 -0.83
C ILE A 113 -6.07 -11.17 -1.48
N ASN A 114 -6.24 -11.25 -2.79
CA ASN A 114 -7.03 -10.32 -3.56
C ASN A 114 -7.98 -11.04 -4.54
N ALA A 115 -8.65 -10.26 -5.39
CA ALA A 115 -9.64 -10.75 -6.34
C ALA A 115 -9.10 -11.74 -7.39
N THR A 116 -7.79 -11.84 -7.57
CA THR A 116 -7.18 -12.82 -8.46
C THR A 116 -7.02 -14.19 -7.83
N MET A 117 -7.12 -14.28 -6.50
CA MET A 117 -6.90 -15.51 -5.72
C MET A 117 -8.20 -16.10 -5.19
N THR A 118 -9.24 -15.28 -5.00
CA THR A 118 -10.53 -15.71 -4.49
C THR A 118 -11.65 -14.84 -5.06
N ASP A 119 -12.83 -15.41 -5.21
CA ASP A 119 -14.05 -14.69 -5.60
C ASP A 119 -14.86 -14.17 -4.40
N LYS A 120 -14.43 -14.52 -3.18
CA LYS A 120 -15.10 -14.12 -1.94
C LYS A 120 -14.38 -12.93 -1.31
N ARG A 121 -15.01 -11.78 -1.31
CA ARG A 121 -14.48 -10.56 -0.70
C ARG A 121 -14.16 -10.71 0.79
N SER A 122 -14.90 -11.56 1.49
CA SER A 122 -14.65 -11.86 2.92
C SER A 122 -13.32 -12.55 3.18
N GLU A 123 -12.68 -13.11 2.16
CA GLU A 123 -11.39 -13.78 2.23
C GLU A 123 -10.22 -12.87 1.84
N TYR A 124 -10.47 -11.63 1.41
CA TYR A 124 -9.40 -10.68 1.10
C TYR A 124 -8.58 -10.40 2.36
N LEU A 125 -7.28 -10.31 2.19
CA LEU A 125 -6.34 -10.01 3.27
C LEU A 125 -5.38 -8.92 2.81
N THR A 126 -5.38 -7.82 3.54
CA THR A 126 -4.50 -6.69 3.30
C THR A 126 -3.59 -6.48 4.51
N ARG A 127 -2.32 -6.27 4.25
CA ARG A 127 -1.36 -5.87 5.27
C ARG A 127 -1.09 -4.38 5.15
N ILE A 128 -1.25 -3.67 6.27
CA ILE A 128 -0.92 -2.25 6.36
C ILE A 128 0.40 -2.14 7.12
N ILE A 129 1.37 -1.47 6.52
CA ILE A 129 2.71 -1.32 7.07
C ILE A 129 3.00 0.15 7.31
N VAL A 130 3.52 0.47 8.49
CA VAL A 130 4.08 1.79 8.80
C VAL A 130 5.53 1.63 9.22
N ARG A 131 6.40 2.44 8.66
CA ARG A 131 7.83 2.48 9.00
C ARG A 131 8.02 3.35 10.25
N ILE A 132 8.79 2.82 11.19
CA ILE A 132 9.00 3.48 12.49
C ILE A 132 10.47 3.69 12.82
#